data_552493c444dbf7208a26d1f22d076236
#
_entry.id   552493c444dbf7208a26d1f22d076236
#
_cell.length_a   1.000
_cell.length_b   1.000
_cell.length_c   1.000
_cell.angle_alpha   90.00
_cell.angle_beta   90.00
_cell.angle_gamma   90.00
#
_symmetry.space_group_name_H-M   'P 1'
#
loop_
_entity.id
_entity.type
_entity.pdbx_description
1 polymer ?
#
loop_
_entity_poly.entity_id
_entity_poly.type
_entity_poly.pdbx_seq_one_letter_code
_entity_poly.pdbx_strand_id
1 'polypeptide(L)'
;MNVASFISKRYLFSKGNRQAINIISWISVVAIVASTMSLVIVLSVFNGFQSLIGNLYSDFDSDFLIQTKTGRYFEPQAAQLNKIKNVNGIDYCGEVIEESALLKFSEKQFYGTIKGISREQLNKTKIASHLIYKGQNLERGNFSEAILGQGIAATLSVEPENPFQALVLYTPNQNSSLNSRPEELLNTRQIGIGGVFSLQQEFDSKYVLVPLELSREITGKEKEVTSLEVFVSNHADEQKVQKELQEILGDKFTVKNKYQQHEFVFKIMQAEKWAVFFILSFIIVIAAFNITGSTTMLIIEKQKDIRIFKSLGMTLPAIKNIFAFNGFRITLIGSSIGLILGLVICLAQIKFGLIKLSGSESFIIKYYPVQINLLDLMAVFFTVVVIGWISSRIPIRGIK
;
A
#
# COMPACT_ATOMS: atom_id res chain seq x y z
N MET A 1 -27.05 39.05 9.91
CA MET A 1 -27.14 38.37 8.60
C MET A 1 -26.27 39.13 7.60
N ASN A 2 -25.26 38.53 6.99
CA ASN A 2 -24.35 39.25 6.10
C ASN A 2 -25.05 39.46 4.74
N VAL A 3 -25.39 40.74 4.44
CA VAL A 3 -26.14 41.16 3.24
C VAL A 3 -25.51 40.60 1.96
N ALA A 4 -24.19 40.58 1.85
CA ALA A 4 -23.47 40.01 0.72
C ALA A 4 -23.76 38.52 0.52
N SER A 5 -23.84 37.75 1.60
CA SER A 5 -24.19 36.32 1.59
C SER A 5 -25.62 36.09 1.15
N PHE A 6 -26.57 36.93 1.57
CA PHE A 6 -27.98 36.83 1.16
C PHE A 6 -28.17 37.07 -0.34
N ILE A 7 -27.58 38.17 -0.86
CA ILE A 7 -27.67 38.55 -2.29
C ILE A 7 -27.00 37.46 -3.16
N SER A 8 -25.85 36.96 -2.78
CA SER A 8 -25.11 35.88 -3.47
C SER A 8 -26.00 34.60 -3.60
N LYS A 9 -26.71 34.19 -2.54
CA LYS A 9 -27.63 33.03 -2.61
C LYS A 9 -28.74 33.24 -3.62
N ARG A 10 -29.30 34.45 -3.68
CA ARG A 10 -30.38 34.78 -4.61
C ARG A 10 -29.91 34.80 -6.07
N TYR A 11 -28.67 35.21 -6.34
CA TYR A 11 -28.08 35.16 -7.68
C TYR A 11 -27.89 33.74 -8.20
N LEU A 12 -27.51 32.81 -7.33
CA LEU A 12 -27.28 31.41 -7.70
C LEU A 12 -28.57 30.66 -8.08
N PHE A 13 -29.71 31.00 -7.44
CA PHE A 13 -30.96 30.31 -7.58
C PHE A 13 -32.08 31.14 -8.25
N SER A 14 -31.74 32.28 -8.88
CA SER A 14 -32.72 33.14 -9.52
C SER A 14 -33.29 32.50 -10.79
N LYS A 15 -34.63 32.33 -10.84
CA LYS A 15 -35.38 31.85 -12.01
C LYS A 15 -35.62 32.96 -13.05
N GLY A 16 -34.69 33.88 -13.27
CA GLY A 16 -34.84 34.94 -14.26
C GLY A 16 -34.55 34.45 -15.69
N ASN A 17 -35.10 35.18 -16.69
CA ASN A 17 -35.17 34.87 -18.13
C ASN A 17 -33.82 34.75 -18.88
N ARG A 18 -32.69 34.50 -18.20
CA ARG A 18 -31.32 34.43 -18.78
C ARG A 18 -30.68 33.07 -18.54
N GLN A 19 -31.05 32.13 -19.40
CA GLN A 19 -30.60 30.72 -19.33
C GLN A 19 -29.08 30.54 -19.40
N ALA A 20 -28.36 31.40 -20.14
CA ALA A 20 -26.93 31.20 -20.39
C ALA A 20 -26.05 31.23 -19.13
N ILE A 21 -26.29 32.16 -18.18
CA ILE A 21 -25.46 32.27 -16.96
C ILE A 21 -25.71 31.11 -16.00
N ASN A 22 -26.97 30.69 -15.86
CA ASN A 22 -27.30 29.54 -15.03
C ASN A 22 -26.63 28.26 -15.60
N ILE A 23 -26.63 28.11 -16.94
CA ILE A 23 -25.94 26.97 -17.60
C ILE A 23 -24.46 27.00 -17.31
N ILE A 24 -23.76 28.12 -17.47
CA ILE A 24 -22.30 28.23 -17.21
C ILE A 24 -21.98 27.94 -15.73
N SER A 25 -22.80 28.44 -14.81
CA SER A 25 -22.64 28.16 -13.37
C SER A 25 -22.84 26.68 -13.05
N TRP A 26 -23.84 26.03 -13.66
CA TRP A 26 -24.07 24.58 -13.50
C TRP A 26 -22.95 23.74 -14.11
N ILE A 27 -22.41 24.13 -15.27
CA ILE A 27 -21.23 23.49 -15.87
C ILE A 27 -20.05 23.55 -14.89
N SER A 28 -19.83 24.71 -14.23
CA SER A 28 -18.78 24.84 -13.21
C SER A 28 -19.01 23.93 -12.00
N VAL A 29 -20.26 23.81 -11.53
CA VAL A 29 -20.61 22.87 -10.45
C VAL A 29 -20.31 21.43 -10.87
N VAL A 30 -20.80 21.02 -12.05
CA VAL A 30 -20.60 19.65 -12.56
C VAL A 30 -19.10 19.33 -12.71
N ALA A 31 -18.30 20.26 -13.22
CA ALA A 31 -16.87 20.09 -13.36
C ALA A 31 -16.18 19.85 -11.99
N ILE A 32 -16.57 20.63 -10.97
CA ILE A 32 -16.04 20.44 -9.60
C ILE A 32 -16.52 19.13 -8.99
N VAL A 33 -17.79 18.76 -9.18
CA VAL A 33 -18.34 17.48 -8.73
C VAL A 33 -17.55 16.32 -9.32
N ALA A 34 -17.37 16.32 -10.65
CA ALA A 34 -16.64 15.26 -11.34
C ALA A 34 -15.19 15.16 -10.88
N SER A 35 -14.48 16.29 -10.77
CA SER A 35 -13.07 16.32 -10.33
C SER A 35 -12.92 15.87 -8.88
N THR A 36 -13.81 16.33 -7.97
CA THR A 36 -13.77 15.93 -6.55
C THR A 36 -14.10 14.46 -6.39
N MET A 37 -15.13 13.97 -7.08
CA MET A 37 -15.54 12.58 -7.09
C MET A 37 -14.40 11.68 -7.58
N SER A 38 -13.76 12.04 -8.70
CA SER A 38 -12.63 11.30 -9.26
C SER A 38 -11.46 11.22 -8.28
N LEU A 39 -11.13 12.33 -7.61
CA LEU A 39 -10.05 12.36 -6.64
C LEU A 39 -10.33 11.45 -5.43
N VAL A 40 -11.57 11.45 -4.92
CA VAL A 40 -11.99 10.55 -3.83
C VAL A 40 -11.88 9.09 -4.25
N ILE A 41 -12.41 8.74 -5.42
CA ILE A 41 -12.40 7.35 -5.91
C ILE A 41 -10.96 6.86 -6.10
N VAL A 42 -10.13 7.63 -6.82
CA VAL A 42 -8.77 7.23 -7.14
C VAL A 42 -7.93 7.06 -5.87
N LEU A 43 -7.98 8.00 -4.92
CA LEU A 43 -7.24 7.86 -3.66
C LEU A 43 -7.74 6.67 -2.83
N SER A 44 -9.05 6.41 -2.81
CA SER A 44 -9.62 5.26 -2.09
C SER A 44 -9.18 3.93 -2.70
N VAL A 45 -9.05 3.86 -4.02
CA VAL A 45 -8.50 2.70 -4.74
C VAL A 45 -7.02 2.53 -4.42
N PHE A 46 -6.20 3.60 -4.44
CA PHE A 46 -4.79 3.53 -4.04
C PHE A 46 -4.61 3.01 -2.62
N ASN A 47 -5.40 3.50 -1.67
CA ASN A 47 -5.39 3.00 -0.28
C ASN A 47 -5.76 1.52 -0.22
N GLY A 48 -6.76 1.11 -1.02
CA GLY A 48 -7.17 -0.29 -1.14
C GLY A 48 -6.03 -1.19 -1.63
N PHE A 49 -5.32 -0.79 -2.69
CA PHE A 49 -4.15 -1.52 -3.17
C PHE A 49 -3.01 -1.54 -2.16
N GLN A 50 -2.73 -0.42 -1.49
CA GLN A 50 -1.70 -0.37 -0.46
C GLN A 50 -1.99 -1.32 0.71
N SER A 51 -3.23 -1.34 1.18
CA SER A 51 -3.68 -2.27 2.23
C SER A 51 -3.59 -3.72 1.79
N LEU A 52 -3.98 -3.99 0.55
CA LEU A 52 -3.91 -5.31 -0.04
C LEU A 52 -2.49 -5.84 -0.14
N ILE A 53 -1.57 -5.05 -0.68
CA ILE A 53 -0.15 -5.40 -0.76
C ILE A 53 0.41 -5.61 0.66
N GLY A 54 0.08 -4.73 1.60
CA GLY A 54 0.48 -4.89 2.99
C GLY A 54 0.01 -6.22 3.61
N ASN A 55 -1.21 -6.65 3.32
CA ASN A 55 -1.74 -7.94 3.79
C ASN A 55 -1.03 -9.13 3.15
N LEU A 56 -0.74 -9.06 1.85
CA LEU A 56 -0.02 -10.13 1.14
C LEU A 56 1.39 -10.35 1.70
N TYR A 57 2.13 -9.28 1.96
CA TYR A 57 3.43 -9.36 2.64
C TYR A 57 3.29 -9.89 4.08
N SER A 58 2.24 -9.49 4.79
CA SER A 58 1.97 -9.94 6.16
C SER A 58 1.72 -11.45 6.30
N ASP A 59 1.36 -12.15 5.23
CA ASP A 59 1.12 -13.59 5.27
C ASP A 59 2.41 -14.40 5.18
N PHE A 60 3.48 -13.82 4.62
CA PHE A 60 4.81 -14.43 4.51
C PHE A 60 5.78 -13.93 5.59
N ASP A 61 5.75 -12.64 5.90
CA ASP A 61 6.71 -11.98 6.77
C ASP A 61 6.30 -12.06 8.24
N SER A 62 7.31 -12.00 9.11
CA SER A 62 7.14 -11.80 10.54
C SER A 62 6.73 -10.36 10.88
N ASP A 63 6.21 -10.13 12.08
CA ASP A 63 5.85 -8.79 12.56
C ASP A 63 7.08 -7.89 12.69
N PHE A 64 8.19 -8.48 13.18
CA PHE A 64 9.50 -7.80 13.21
C PHE A 64 10.60 -8.72 12.69
N LEU A 65 11.47 -8.13 11.88
CA LEU A 65 12.69 -8.73 11.36
C LEU A 65 13.90 -8.06 12.01
N ILE A 66 14.73 -8.84 12.67
CA ILE A 66 15.97 -8.38 13.32
C ILE A 66 17.15 -8.83 12.48
N GLN A 67 17.96 -7.88 12.02
CA GLN A 67 19.15 -8.12 11.20
C GLN A 67 20.33 -7.33 11.73
N THR A 68 21.54 -7.83 11.49
CA THR A 68 22.76 -7.06 11.78
C THR A 68 22.91 -5.90 10.78
N LYS A 69 23.47 -4.77 11.24
CA LYS A 69 23.82 -3.62 10.36
C LYS A 69 25.08 -3.88 9.55
N THR A 70 25.96 -4.76 10.03
CA THR A 70 27.24 -5.07 9.39
C THR A 70 27.37 -6.57 9.18
N GLY A 71 27.65 -6.97 7.95
CA GLY A 71 27.71 -8.38 7.58
C GLY A 71 26.31 -8.94 7.26
N ARG A 72 26.29 -10.26 6.96
CA ARG A 72 25.06 -10.98 6.60
C ARG A 72 24.61 -11.94 7.70
N TYR A 73 25.57 -12.47 8.42
CA TYR A 73 25.37 -13.46 9.47
C TYR A 73 25.76 -12.90 10.83
N PHE A 74 25.10 -13.38 11.87
CA PHE A 74 25.43 -13.10 13.25
C PHE A 74 25.10 -14.29 14.16
N GLU A 75 25.79 -14.44 15.25
CA GLU A 75 25.49 -15.45 16.29
C GLU A 75 24.55 -14.83 17.33
N PRO A 76 23.30 -15.32 17.45
CA PRO A 76 22.37 -14.80 18.45
C PRO A 76 22.83 -15.25 19.86
N GLN A 77 23.00 -14.27 20.75
CA GLN A 77 23.37 -14.57 22.14
C GLN A 77 22.14 -15.11 22.91
N ALA A 78 22.29 -16.21 23.62
CA ALA A 78 21.22 -16.81 24.40
C ALA A 78 20.58 -15.83 25.41
N ALA A 79 21.40 -14.95 26.02
CA ALA A 79 20.91 -13.92 26.93
C ALA A 79 20.02 -12.87 26.21
N GLN A 80 20.33 -12.51 24.96
CA GLN A 80 19.51 -11.60 24.15
C GLN A 80 18.21 -12.28 23.71
N LEU A 81 18.29 -13.54 23.24
CA LEU A 81 17.08 -14.31 22.86
C LEU A 81 16.10 -14.43 24.04
N ASN A 82 16.61 -14.71 25.24
CA ASN A 82 15.78 -14.78 26.43
C ASN A 82 15.13 -13.44 26.78
N LYS A 83 15.86 -12.32 26.64
CA LYS A 83 15.29 -10.99 26.85
C LYS A 83 14.21 -10.69 25.81
N ILE A 84 14.44 -10.99 24.53
CA ILE A 84 13.44 -10.81 23.46
C ILE A 84 12.17 -11.59 23.78
N LYS A 85 12.28 -12.89 24.10
CA LYS A 85 11.12 -13.75 24.40
C LYS A 85 10.31 -13.28 25.62
N ASN A 86 10.93 -12.52 26.53
CA ASN A 86 10.25 -12.00 27.72
C ASN A 86 9.60 -10.60 27.53
N VAL A 87 9.77 -9.97 26.35
CA VAL A 87 9.10 -8.72 26.03
C VAL A 87 7.58 -8.95 25.97
N ASN A 88 6.83 -8.10 26.66
CA ASN A 88 5.38 -8.24 26.71
C ASN A 88 4.75 -8.03 25.31
N GLY A 89 3.97 -9.01 24.89
CA GLY A 89 3.33 -8.99 23.57
C GLY A 89 4.05 -9.83 22.51
N ILE A 90 5.24 -10.36 22.78
CA ILE A 90 5.90 -11.31 21.88
C ILE A 90 5.31 -12.70 22.09
N ASP A 91 4.89 -13.30 21.00
CA ASP A 91 4.32 -14.65 20.96
C ASP A 91 5.38 -15.70 20.57
N TYR A 92 6.27 -15.34 19.65
CA TYR A 92 7.32 -16.23 19.18
C TYR A 92 8.52 -15.46 18.65
N CYS A 93 9.73 -15.99 18.82
CA CYS A 93 10.96 -15.51 18.20
C CYS A 93 11.73 -16.70 17.62
N GLY A 94 11.91 -16.70 16.31
CA GLY A 94 12.57 -17.77 15.55
C GLY A 94 13.82 -17.32 14.84
N GLU A 95 14.74 -18.25 14.70
CA GLU A 95 15.98 -18.10 13.93
C GLU A 95 15.75 -18.42 12.46
N VAL A 96 16.33 -17.63 11.57
CA VAL A 96 16.20 -17.79 10.12
C VAL A 96 17.55 -17.74 9.44
N ILE A 97 17.75 -18.64 8.48
CA ILE A 97 18.85 -18.60 7.54
C ILE A 97 18.29 -18.46 6.14
N GLU A 98 18.54 -17.32 5.52
CA GLU A 98 18.23 -17.12 4.11
C GLU A 98 19.51 -17.13 3.29
N GLU A 99 19.59 -17.99 2.25
CA GLU A 99 20.73 -18.09 1.35
C GLU A 99 20.27 -18.29 -0.09
N SER A 100 21.00 -17.67 -1.01
CA SER A 100 20.81 -17.89 -2.43
C SER A 100 21.25 -19.30 -2.81
N ALA A 101 20.42 -20.01 -3.58
CA ALA A 101 20.71 -21.37 -4.00
C ALA A 101 20.34 -21.61 -5.45
N LEU A 102 21.13 -22.43 -6.13
CA LEU A 102 20.72 -23.03 -7.38
C LEU A 102 19.95 -24.32 -7.06
N LEU A 103 18.73 -24.37 -7.49
CA LEU A 103 17.80 -25.48 -7.35
C LEU A 103 17.86 -26.32 -8.60
N LYS A 104 18.16 -27.60 -8.48
CA LYS A 104 18.13 -28.51 -9.63
C LYS A 104 17.12 -29.63 -9.40
N PHE A 105 16.27 -29.83 -10.40
CA PHE A 105 15.32 -30.90 -10.42
C PHE A 105 15.35 -31.56 -11.82
N SER A 106 15.75 -32.84 -11.88
CA SER A 106 16.04 -33.51 -13.14
C SER A 106 17.03 -32.70 -13.98
N GLU A 107 16.68 -32.34 -15.22
CA GLU A 107 17.50 -31.52 -16.11
C GLU A 107 17.24 -30.01 -15.99
N LYS A 108 16.23 -29.59 -15.17
CA LYS A 108 15.87 -28.19 -15.00
C LYS A 108 16.58 -27.59 -13.82
N GLN A 109 16.90 -26.30 -13.97
CA GLN A 109 17.57 -25.51 -12.93
C GLN A 109 16.83 -24.19 -12.71
N PHE A 110 16.85 -23.73 -11.49
CA PHE A 110 16.27 -22.45 -11.10
C PHE A 110 17.12 -21.80 -10.01
N TYR A 111 17.34 -20.49 -10.12
CA TYR A 111 18.01 -19.71 -9.09
C TYR A 111 17.00 -19.10 -8.14
N GLY A 112 17.03 -19.49 -6.87
CA GLY A 112 16.10 -19.05 -5.85
C GLY A 112 16.77 -18.77 -4.52
N THR A 113 15.95 -18.57 -3.50
CA THR A 113 16.39 -18.35 -2.11
C THR A 113 15.83 -19.47 -1.25
N ILE A 114 16.71 -20.19 -0.57
CA ILE A 114 16.29 -21.07 0.51
C ILE A 114 16.08 -20.25 1.77
N LYS A 115 14.98 -20.50 2.48
CA LYS A 115 14.64 -19.91 3.78
C LYS A 115 14.50 -21.05 4.79
N GLY A 116 15.54 -21.21 5.62
CA GLY A 116 15.58 -22.20 6.69
C GLY A 116 14.82 -21.65 7.90
N ILE A 117 13.78 -22.33 8.30
CA ILE A 117 12.93 -21.99 9.44
C ILE A 117 12.62 -23.23 10.30
N SER A 118 12.27 -23.01 11.55
CA SER A 118 11.78 -24.09 12.41
C SER A 118 10.34 -24.48 12.06
N ARG A 119 9.94 -25.67 12.45
CA ARG A 119 8.55 -26.13 12.33
C ARG A 119 7.58 -25.24 13.10
N GLU A 120 7.96 -24.79 14.29
CA GLU A 120 7.15 -23.91 15.11
C GLU A 120 6.90 -22.58 14.40
N GLN A 121 7.94 -22.04 13.76
CA GLN A 121 7.85 -20.82 12.96
C GLN A 121 6.95 -21.00 11.74
N LEU A 122 7.04 -22.12 11.03
CA LEU A 122 6.12 -22.43 9.93
C LEU A 122 4.65 -22.38 10.36
N ASN A 123 4.34 -22.83 11.57
CA ASN A 123 2.98 -22.80 12.13
C ASN A 123 2.54 -21.37 12.54
N LYS A 124 3.49 -20.46 12.81
CA LYS A 124 3.20 -19.05 13.12
C LYS A 124 2.98 -18.21 11.87
N THR A 125 3.60 -18.59 10.76
CA THR A 125 3.33 -17.97 9.45
C THR A 125 1.99 -18.46 8.91
N LYS A 126 1.35 -17.64 8.07
CA LYS A 126 0.12 -18.08 7.39
C LYS A 126 0.38 -18.93 6.15
N ILE A 127 1.65 -19.26 5.86
CA ILE A 127 2.04 -20.08 4.71
C ILE A 127 1.32 -21.44 4.73
N ALA A 128 1.17 -22.02 5.93
CA ALA A 128 0.47 -23.29 6.09
C ALA A 128 -0.98 -23.28 5.57
N SER A 129 -1.66 -22.12 5.59
CA SER A 129 -3.01 -21.95 5.04
C SER A 129 -3.03 -21.71 3.51
N HIS A 130 -1.88 -21.38 2.93
CA HIS A 130 -1.70 -21.14 1.49
C HIS A 130 -1.02 -22.31 0.76
N LEU A 131 -0.94 -23.49 1.40
CA LEU A 131 -0.45 -24.68 0.74
C LEU A 131 -1.48 -25.18 -0.26
N ILE A 132 -1.11 -25.20 -1.54
CA ILE A 132 -1.91 -25.80 -2.63
C ILE A 132 -1.68 -27.31 -2.72
N TYR A 133 -0.54 -27.79 -2.23
CA TYR A 133 -0.23 -29.19 -2.05
C TYR A 133 0.46 -29.41 -0.71
N LYS A 134 0.06 -30.48 0.01
CA LYS A 134 0.62 -30.87 1.28
C LYS A 134 0.92 -32.37 1.28
N GLY A 135 2.21 -32.71 1.33
CA GLY A 135 2.66 -34.10 1.36
C GLY A 135 2.40 -34.78 2.71
N GLN A 136 2.47 -36.10 2.74
CA GLN A 136 2.13 -36.91 3.90
C GLN A 136 2.95 -36.59 5.17
N ASN A 137 4.24 -36.30 5.04
CA ASN A 137 5.09 -35.93 6.17
C ASN A 137 4.65 -34.63 6.79
N LEU A 138 4.33 -33.63 5.97
CA LEU A 138 3.85 -32.32 6.41
C LEU A 138 2.43 -32.43 7.02
N GLU A 139 1.56 -33.30 6.48
CA GLU A 139 0.25 -33.60 7.05
C GLU A 139 0.36 -34.22 8.45
N ARG A 140 1.30 -35.12 8.65
CA ARG A 140 1.62 -35.70 9.96
C ARG A 140 2.32 -34.74 10.90
N GLY A 141 2.56 -33.50 10.41
CA GLY A 141 3.19 -32.44 11.17
C GLY A 141 4.72 -32.59 11.26
N ASN A 142 5.37 -33.32 10.36
CA ASN A 142 6.82 -33.40 10.29
C ASN A 142 7.32 -32.48 9.18
N PHE A 143 8.15 -31.49 9.55
CA PHE A 143 8.79 -30.56 8.59
C PHE A 143 10.23 -31.05 8.34
N SER A 144 10.37 -32.02 7.45
CA SER A 144 11.66 -32.61 7.05
C SER A 144 11.93 -32.51 5.56
N GLU A 145 11.01 -31.92 4.81
CA GLU A 145 11.02 -31.81 3.36
C GLU A 145 10.89 -30.33 2.93
N ALA A 146 11.29 -30.02 1.69
CA ALA A 146 11.19 -28.68 1.16
C ALA A 146 9.75 -28.33 0.79
N ILE A 147 9.35 -27.08 1.04
CA ILE A 147 8.10 -26.49 0.57
C ILE A 147 8.46 -25.45 -0.48
N LEU A 148 8.03 -25.66 -1.73
CA LEU A 148 8.36 -24.82 -2.87
C LEU A 148 7.29 -23.75 -3.10
N GLY A 149 7.67 -22.57 -3.52
CA GLY A 149 6.73 -21.62 -4.11
C GLY A 149 6.20 -22.15 -5.46
N GLN A 150 4.94 -21.88 -5.77
CA GLN A 150 4.26 -22.37 -6.97
C GLN A 150 5.01 -21.98 -8.26
N GLY A 151 5.58 -20.77 -8.33
CA GLY A 151 6.35 -20.31 -9.49
C GLY A 151 7.61 -21.15 -9.73
N ILE A 152 8.31 -21.53 -8.63
CA ILE A 152 9.49 -22.43 -8.70
C ILE A 152 9.06 -23.82 -9.11
N ALA A 153 8.02 -24.37 -8.49
CA ALA A 153 7.51 -25.71 -8.78
C ALA A 153 7.07 -25.83 -10.25
N ALA A 154 6.39 -24.82 -10.79
CA ALA A 154 5.97 -24.77 -12.19
C ALA A 154 7.18 -24.72 -13.15
N THR A 155 8.17 -23.87 -12.85
CA THR A 155 9.37 -23.72 -13.68
C THR A 155 10.20 -25.01 -13.71
N LEU A 156 10.35 -25.66 -12.59
CA LEU A 156 11.07 -26.91 -12.46
C LEU A 156 10.24 -28.11 -12.96
N SER A 157 8.93 -27.91 -13.26
CA SER A 157 7.98 -28.98 -13.60
C SER A 157 7.91 -30.08 -12.55
N VAL A 158 7.84 -29.68 -11.29
CA VAL A 158 7.68 -30.58 -10.17
C VAL A 158 6.25 -31.11 -10.18
N GLU A 159 6.08 -32.42 -10.07
CA GLU A 159 4.79 -33.07 -9.85
C GLU A 159 4.64 -33.36 -8.35
N PRO A 160 3.91 -32.53 -7.59
CA PRO A 160 3.92 -32.62 -6.13
C PRO A 160 3.40 -33.93 -5.57
N GLU A 161 2.58 -34.66 -6.33
CA GLU A 161 1.97 -35.94 -5.93
C GLU A 161 2.95 -37.11 -5.96
N ASN A 162 4.11 -36.95 -6.57
CA ASN A 162 5.10 -38.02 -6.67
C ASN A 162 6.07 -38.01 -5.47
N PRO A 163 5.99 -38.91 -4.53
CA PRO A 163 6.77 -38.90 -3.28
C PRO A 163 8.26 -39.23 -3.45
N PHE A 164 8.66 -39.69 -4.64
CA PHE A 164 10.05 -40.08 -4.94
C PHE A 164 10.87 -38.93 -5.55
N GLN A 165 10.29 -37.75 -5.65
CA GLN A 165 10.97 -36.59 -6.19
C GLN A 165 11.87 -35.93 -5.16
N ALA A 166 13.10 -35.64 -5.56
CA ALA A 166 14.07 -34.96 -4.73
C ALA A 166 14.65 -33.74 -5.46
N LEU A 167 14.71 -32.65 -4.72
CA LEU A 167 15.33 -31.40 -5.15
C LEU A 167 16.78 -31.40 -4.73
N VAL A 168 17.69 -31.04 -5.62
CA VAL A 168 19.09 -30.83 -5.30
C VAL A 168 19.35 -29.33 -5.10
N LEU A 169 19.89 -28.98 -3.94
CA LEU A 169 20.22 -27.63 -3.55
C LEU A 169 21.73 -27.42 -3.67
N TYR A 170 22.13 -26.34 -4.34
CA TYR A 170 23.52 -25.91 -4.42
C TYR A 170 23.64 -24.52 -3.78
N THR A 171 24.48 -24.38 -2.78
CA THR A 171 24.81 -23.09 -2.13
C THR A 171 26.31 -22.80 -2.23
N PRO A 172 26.72 -21.54 -2.31
CA PRO A 172 28.13 -21.17 -2.28
C PRO A 172 28.81 -21.67 -1.00
N ASN A 173 29.96 -22.33 -1.13
CA ASN A 173 30.80 -22.69 0.01
C ASN A 173 31.67 -21.50 0.40
N GLN A 174 31.29 -20.79 1.45
CA GLN A 174 32.04 -19.61 1.93
C GLN A 174 33.42 -19.92 2.48
N ASN A 175 33.75 -21.19 2.76
CA ASN A 175 35.03 -21.64 3.27
C ASN A 175 35.99 -22.04 2.13
N SER A 176 35.54 -22.05 0.88
CA SER A 176 36.36 -22.36 -0.28
C SER A 176 37.29 -21.19 -0.65
N SER A 177 38.50 -21.48 -1.04
CA SER A 177 39.45 -20.51 -1.60
C SER A 177 39.29 -20.38 -3.11
N LEU A 178 39.74 -19.26 -3.70
CA LEU A 178 39.71 -19.06 -5.15
C LEU A 178 40.48 -20.14 -5.97
N ASN A 179 41.33 -20.93 -5.28
CA ASN A 179 42.10 -22.03 -5.87
C ASN A 179 41.46 -23.40 -5.63
N SER A 180 40.27 -23.47 -5.00
CA SER A 180 39.55 -24.73 -4.78
C SER A 180 39.01 -25.29 -6.10
N ARG A 181 38.85 -26.62 -6.16
CA ARG A 181 38.24 -27.29 -7.31
C ARG A 181 36.76 -26.81 -7.46
N PRO A 182 36.23 -26.76 -8.68
CA PRO A 182 34.83 -26.32 -8.90
C PRO A 182 33.80 -27.05 -8.05
N GLU A 183 34.05 -28.32 -7.73
CA GLU A 183 33.20 -29.17 -6.90
C GLU A 183 33.21 -28.76 -5.40
N GLU A 184 34.31 -28.15 -4.93
CA GLU A 184 34.46 -27.66 -3.58
C GLU A 184 33.92 -26.26 -3.35
N LEU A 185 33.58 -25.56 -4.46
CA LEU A 185 32.99 -24.21 -4.42
C LEU A 185 31.52 -24.19 -4.02
N LEU A 186 30.85 -25.32 -4.12
CA LEU A 186 29.41 -25.45 -3.86
C LEU A 186 29.15 -26.55 -2.83
N ASN A 187 28.39 -26.23 -1.84
CA ASN A 187 27.79 -27.23 -0.97
C ASN A 187 26.55 -27.79 -1.65
N THR A 188 26.38 -29.12 -1.63
CA THR A 188 25.27 -29.80 -2.30
C THR A 188 24.49 -30.64 -1.28
N ARG A 189 23.18 -30.51 -1.32
CA ARG A 189 22.26 -31.36 -0.54
C ARG A 189 21.03 -31.73 -1.35
N GLN A 190 20.52 -32.91 -1.09
CA GLN A 190 19.30 -33.42 -1.66
C GLN A 190 18.19 -33.45 -0.62
N ILE A 191 16.99 -32.98 -0.96
CA ILE A 191 15.84 -32.92 -0.05
C ILE A 191 14.56 -33.34 -0.81
N GLY A 192 13.68 -34.06 -0.13
CA GLY A 192 12.34 -34.41 -0.66
C GLY A 192 11.45 -33.16 -0.77
N ILE A 193 10.43 -33.26 -1.60
CA ILE A 193 9.45 -32.17 -1.80
C ILE A 193 8.18 -32.52 -1.03
N GLY A 194 7.94 -31.78 0.06
CA GLY A 194 6.83 -32.00 1.00
C GLY A 194 5.65 -31.08 0.78
N GLY A 195 5.76 -30.05 -0.06
CA GLY A 195 4.64 -29.14 -0.27
C GLY A 195 4.90 -28.09 -1.34
N VAL A 196 3.80 -27.44 -1.76
CA VAL A 196 3.84 -26.28 -2.64
C VAL A 196 2.91 -25.23 -2.06
N PHE A 197 3.41 -24.01 -1.89
CA PHE A 197 2.62 -22.85 -1.45
C PHE A 197 2.37 -21.87 -2.59
N SER A 198 1.26 -21.13 -2.50
CA SER A 198 0.95 -20.02 -3.40
C SER A 198 0.40 -18.85 -2.59
N LEU A 199 1.17 -17.77 -2.56
CA LEU A 199 0.84 -16.51 -1.89
C LEU A 199 0.76 -15.38 -2.89
N GLN A 200 1.90 -15.10 -3.54
CA GLN A 200 2.08 -14.05 -4.51
C GLN A 200 3.27 -14.39 -5.40
N GLN A 201 3.21 -13.99 -6.67
CA GLN A 201 4.23 -14.31 -7.67
C GLN A 201 5.67 -13.98 -7.21
N GLU A 202 5.85 -12.89 -6.45
CA GLU A 202 7.16 -12.48 -5.94
C GLU A 202 7.75 -13.51 -4.97
N PHE A 203 6.94 -14.03 -4.03
CA PHE A 203 7.38 -15.08 -3.10
C PHE A 203 7.40 -16.45 -3.75
N ASP A 204 6.37 -16.76 -4.54
CA ASP A 204 6.20 -18.04 -5.20
C ASP A 204 7.32 -18.35 -6.20
N SER A 205 7.92 -17.29 -6.78
CA SER A 205 9.04 -17.41 -7.74
C SER A 205 10.41 -17.16 -7.10
N LYS A 206 10.50 -17.02 -5.78
CA LYS A 206 11.75 -16.71 -5.10
C LYS A 206 12.13 -17.69 -4.02
N TYR A 207 11.18 -18.14 -3.21
CA TYR A 207 11.46 -18.84 -1.98
C TYR A 207 11.19 -20.36 -2.03
N VAL A 208 12.11 -21.10 -1.40
CA VAL A 208 11.91 -22.49 -0.98
C VAL A 208 12.13 -22.54 0.52
N LEU A 209 11.11 -23.01 1.26
CA LEU A 209 11.22 -23.20 2.69
C LEU A 209 11.84 -24.57 2.97
N VAL A 210 12.81 -24.59 3.86
CA VAL A 210 13.51 -25.80 4.27
C VAL A 210 13.62 -25.85 5.80
N PRO A 211 13.80 -27.03 6.40
CA PRO A 211 14.13 -27.13 7.82
C PRO A 211 15.36 -26.30 8.17
N LEU A 212 15.35 -25.62 9.32
CA LEU A 212 16.48 -24.78 9.78
C LEU A 212 17.79 -25.59 9.88
N GLU A 213 17.68 -26.84 10.34
CA GLU A 213 18.83 -27.75 10.48
C GLU A 213 19.50 -28.03 9.12
N LEU A 214 18.70 -28.26 8.08
CA LEU A 214 19.22 -28.43 6.73
C LEU A 214 19.91 -27.16 6.23
N SER A 215 19.32 -25.99 6.50
CA SER A 215 19.94 -24.74 6.07
C SER A 215 21.27 -24.47 6.79
N ARG A 216 21.40 -24.84 8.07
CA ARG A 216 22.66 -24.82 8.82
C ARG A 216 23.71 -25.72 8.19
N GLU A 217 23.31 -26.93 7.86
CA GLU A 217 24.21 -27.94 7.26
C GLU A 217 24.71 -27.50 5.88
N ILE A 218 23.80 -27.01 4.99
CA ILE A 218 24.19 -26.65 3.62
C ILE A 218 24.98 -25.34 3.55
N THR A 219 24.78 -24.43 4.50
CA THR A 219 25.53 -23.16 4.57
C THR A 219 26.83 -23.28 5.38
N GLY A 220 27.01 -24.37 6.14
CA GLY A 220 28.12 -24.54 7.07
C GLY A 220 28.05 -23.59 8.27
N LYS A 221 26.88 -23.08 8.60
CA LYS A 221 26.62 -22.09 9.67
C LYS A 221 25.89 -22.73 10.84
N GLU A 222 26.62 -23.35 11.76
CA GLU A 222 26.01 -24.07 12.88
C GLU A 222 25.28 -23.17 13.87
N LYS A 223 25.87 -22.01 14.21
CA LYS A 223 25.34 -21.08 15.23
C LYS A 223 24.91 -19.73 14.68
N GLU A 224 25.36 -19.40 13.50
CA GLU A 224 25.06 -18.12 12.87
C GLU A 224 23.69 -18.16 12.15
N VAL A 225 23.02 -17.02 12.13
CA VAL A 225 21.76 -16.82 11.43
C VAL A 225 21.81 -15.56 10.59
N THR A 226 20.95 -15.44 9.59
CA THR A 226 20.82 -14.21 8.79
C THR A 226 19.87 -13.21 9.46
N SER A 227 18.89 -13.70 10.20
CA SER A 227 17.89 -12.86 10.89
C SER A 227 17.22 -13.60 12.03
N LEU A 228 16.58 -12.82 12.91
CA LEU A 228 15.56 -13.34 13.83
C LEU A 228 14.21 -12.78 13.40
N GLU A 229 13.22 -13.63 13.36
CA GLU A 229 11.84 -13.27 13.07
C GLU A 229 11.01 -13.31 14.35
N VAL A 230 10.32 -12.20 14.64
CA VAL A 230 9.52 -12.04 15.84
C VAL A 230 8.06 -11.91 15.45
N PHE A 231 7.21 -12.70 16.08
CA PHE A 231 5.76 -12.66 15.93
C PHE A 231 5.13 -12.14 17.23
N VAL A 232 4.17 -11.24 17.09
CA VAL A 232 3.50 -10.60 18.23
C VAL A 232 2.04 -11.04 18.34
N SER A 233 1.49 -10.95 19.55
CA SER A 233 0.08 -11.19 19.78
C SER A 233 -0.79 -10.09 19.18
N ASN A 234 -2.02 -10.39 18.78
CA ASN A 234 -2.96 -9.47 18.11
C ASN A 234 -3.30 -8.20 18.91
N HIS A 235 -2.94 -8.11 20.19
CA HIS A 235 -3.21 -6.96 21.05
C HIS A 235 -1.95 -6.20 21.48
N ALA A 236 -0.78 -6.55 20.93
CA ALA A 236 0.46 -5.89 21.26
C ALA A 236 0.53 -4.50 20.61
N ASP A 237 1.10 -3.53 21.31
CA ASP A 237 1.48 -2.23 20.76
C ASP A 237 2.78 -2.39 19.98
N GLU A 238 2.68 -2.54 18.65
CA GLU A 238 3.83 -2.77 17.77
C GLU A 238 4.91 -1.68 17.90
N GLN A 239 4.54 -0.42 18.11
CA GLN A 239 5.52 0.67 18.24
C GLN A 239 6.32 0.54 19.53
N LYS A 240 5.65 0.17 20.61
CA LYS A 240 6.29 -0.05 21.92
C LYS A 240 7.21 -1.27 21.87
N VAL A 241 6.73 -2.37 21.29
CA VAL A 241 7.52 -3.61 21.13
C VAL A 241 8.77 -3.34 20.28
N GLN A 242 8.63 -2.65 19.14
CA GLN A 242 9.76 -2.30 18.27
C GLN A 242 10.83 -1.50 19.02
N LYS A 243 10.42 -0.51 19.80
CA LYS A 243 11.33 0.33 20.57
C LYS A 243 12.06 -0.49 21.64
N GLU A 244 11.36 -1.32 22.38
CA GLU A 244 11.92 -2.18 23.41
C GLU A 244 12.90 -3.21 22.82
N LEU A 245 12.56 -3.82 21.69
CA LEU A 245 13.47 -4.69 20.95
C LEU A 245 14.75 -3.97 20.51
N GLN A 246 14.64 -2.75 20.01
CA GLN A 246 15.80 -1.96 19.58
C GLN A 246 16.68 -1.57 20.76
N GLU A 247 16.10 -1.27 21.94
CA GLU A 247 16.84 -1.00 23.17
C GLU A 247 17.59 -2.23 23.69
N ILE A 248 17.00 -3.43 23.64
CA ILE A 248 17.63 -4.70 24.05
C ILE A 248 18.81 -5.04 23.14
N LEU A 249 18.66 -4.82 21.84
CA LEU A 249 19.63 -5.24 20.83
C LEU A 249 20.76 -4.22 20.60
N GLY A 250 20.50 -2.94 20.92
CA GLY A 250 21.45 -1.85 20.72
C GLY A 250 21.69 -1.50 19.25
N ASP A 251 22.73 -0.69 19.01
CA ASP A 251 22.99 -0.09 17.68
C ASP A 251 23.57 -1.05 16.63
N LYS A 252 23.99 -2.24 17.02
CA LYS A 252 24.53 -3.25 16.10
C LYS A 252 23.45 -3.89 15.21
N PHE A 253 22.21 -3.86 15.66
CA PHE A 253 21.08 -4.49 14.99
C PHE A 253 20.07 -3.46 14.52
N THR A 254 19.28 -3.85 13.54
CA THR A 254 18.13 -3.11 13.04
C THR A 254 16.89 -3.97 13.25
N VAL A 255 15.88 -3.40 13.89
CA VAL A 255 14.56 -4.02 14.07
C VAL A 255 13.61 -3.38 13.07
N LYS A 256 13.21 -4.13 12.04
CA LYS A 256 12.32 -3.66 10.98
C LYS A 256 10.91 -4.20 11.22
N ASN A 257 9.90 -3.35 11.21
CA ASN A 257 8.51 -3.77 11.16
C ASN A 257 8.12 -4.21 9.74
N LYS A 258 6.91 -4.74 9.53
CA LYS A 258 6.41 -5.21 8.22
C LYS A 258 6.58 -4.18 7.11
N TYR A 259 6.28 -2.90 7.37
CA TYR A 259 6.43 -1.84 6.37
C TYR A 259 7.89 -1.56 6.03
N GLN A 260 8.76 -1.61 7.03
CA GLN A 260 10.20 -1.37 6.87
C GLN A 260 10.93 -2.54 6.21
N GLN A 261 10.41 -3.76 6.28
CA GLN A 261 10.95 -4.91 5.56
C GLN A 261 10.84 -4.70 4.04
N HIS A 262 9.76 -4.07 3.57
CA HIS A 262 9.52 -3.73 2.16
C HIS A 262 9.47 -2.21 1.92
N GLU A 263 10.33 -1.47 2.62
CA GLU A 263 10.34 0.00 2.61
C GLU A 263 10.36 0.59 1.21
N PHE A 264 11.11 -0.02 0.28
CA PHE A 264 11.24 0.44 -1.10
C PHE A 264 9.89 0.41 -1.83
N VAL A 265 9.14 -0.69 -1.71
CA VAL A 265 7.82 -0.85 -2.35
C VAL A 265 6.83 0.16 -1.77
N PHE A 266 6.76 0.27 -0.44
CA PHE A 266 5.87 1.22 0.20
C PHE A 266 6.23 2.69 -0.09
N LYS A 267 7.52 3.03 -0.21
CA LYS A 267 7.95 4.37 -0.63
C LYS A 267 7.54 4.69 -2.07
N ILE A 268 7.66 3.73 -3.00
CA ILE A 268 7.20 3.91 -4.39
C ILE A 268 5.68 4.15 -4.40
N MET A 269 4.91 3.30 -3.73
CA MET A 269 3.45 3.46 -3.65
C MET A 269 3.03 4.81 -3.05
N GLN A 270 3.74 5.25 -2.01
CA GLN A 270 3.50 6.56 -1.40
C GLN A 270 3.82 7.70 -2.39
N ALA A 271 4.92 7.60 -3.13
CA ALA A 271 5.29 8.58 -4.15
C ALA A 271 4.25 8.61 -5.30
N GLU A 272 3.79 7.44 -5.76
CA GLU A 272 2.72 7.34 -6.77
C GLU A 272 1.42 7.97 -6.28
N LYS A 273 1.01 7.69 -5.04
CA LYS A 273 -0.17 8.31 -4.42
C LYS A 273 -0.08 9.84 -4.47
N TRP A 274 1.07 10.41 -4.08
CA TRP A 274 1.29 11.86 -4.14
C TRP A 274 1.29 12.40 -5.56
N ALA A 275 1.93 11.71 -6.50
CA ALA A 275 1.94 12.11 -7.91
C ALA A 275 0.52 12.19 -8.48
N VAL A 276 -0.30 11.16 -8.23
CA VAL A 276 -1.70 11.13 -8.66
C VAL A 276 -2.53 12.22 -7.97
N PHE A 277 -2.31 12.44 -6.67
CA PHE A 277 -2.97 13.54 -5.96
C PHE A 277 -2.67 14.91 -6.59
N PHE A 278 -1.42 15.19 -6.94
CA PHE A 278 -1.04 16.45 -7.61
C PHE A 278 -1.62 16.55 -9.02
N ILE A 279 -1.58 15.48 -9.82
CA ILE A 279 -2.18 15.47 -11.17
C ILE A 279 -3.68 15.76 -11.10
N LEU A 280 -4.41 15.09 -10.22
CA LEU A 280 -5.84 15.29 -10.06
C LEU A 280 -6.16 16.67 -9.45
N SER A 281 -5.33 17.17 -8.54
CA SER A 281 -5.44 18.54 -8.02
C SER A 281 -5.24 19.59 -9.13
N PHE A 282 -4.34 19.33 -10.08
CA PHE A 282 -4.17 20.20 -11.25
C PHE A 282 -5.42 20.21 -12.15
N ILE A 283 -6.09 19.07 -12.31
CA ILE A 283 -7.40 19.02 -13.00
C ILE A 283 -8.44 19.89 -12.28
N ILE A 284 -8.44 19.91 -10.93
CA ILE A 284 -9.31 20.80 -10.16
C ILE A 284 -8.97 22.26 -10.42
N VAL A 285 -7.68 22.62 -10.55
CA VAL A 285 -7.27 23.97 -10.92
C VAL A 285 -7.83 24.36 -12.30
N ILE A 286 -7.77 23.46 -13.28
CA ILE A 286 -8.38 23.68 -14.60
C ILE A 286 -9.92 23.88 -14.48
N ALA A 287 -10.59 23.02 -13.70
CA ALA A 287 -12.02 23.17 -13.44
C ALA A 287 -12.35 24.51 -12.75
N ALA A 288 -11.45 25.01 -11.92
CA ALA A 288 -11.60 26.29 -11.23
C ALA A 288 -11.53 27.51 -12.16
N PHE A 289 -10.90 27.40 -13.34
CA PHE A 289 -10.98 28.45 -14.37
C PHE A 289 -12.42 28.65 -14.86
N ASN A 290 -13.25 27.61 -14.87
CA ASN A 290 -14.69 27.74 -15.19
C ASN A 290 -15.42 28.60 -14.16
N ILE A 291 -15.02 28.53 -12.86
CA ILE A 291 -15.57 29.41 -11.82
C ILE A 291 -15.20 30.85 -12.10
N THR A 292 -13.94 31.12 -12.48
CA THR A 292 -13.45 32.45 -12.81
C THR A 292 -14.23 33.02 -14.01
N GLY A 293 -14.41 32.24 -15.08
CA GLY A 293 -15.19 32.61 -16.25
C GLY A 293 -16.66 32.88 -15.92
N SER A 294 -17.31 31.98 -15.19
CA SER A 294 -18.71 32.11 -14.75
C SER A 294 -18.91 33.34 -13.87
N THR A 295 -18.02 33.59 -12.91
CA THR A 295 -18.10 34.75 -12.03
C THR A 295 -17.85 36.06 -12.80
N THR A 296 -16.90 36.07 -13.76
CA THR A 296 -16.63 37.23 -14.62
C THR A 296 -17.87 37.57 -15.45
N MET A 297 -18.48 36.58 -16.07
CA MET A 297 -19.70 36.79 -16.86
C MET A 297 -20.85 37.32 -16.00
N LEU A 298 -21.00 36.79 -14.79
CA LEU A 298 -22.00 37.28 -13.82
C LEU A 298 -21.76 38.75 -13.45
N ILE A 299 -20.48 39.18 -13.25
CA ILE A 299 -20.11 40.56 -12.96
C ILE A 299 -20.48 41.48 -14.11
N ILE A 300 -20.19 41.08 -15.36
CA ILE A 300 -20.52 41.87 -16.57
C ILE A 300 -22.02 42.07 -16.68
N GLU A 301 -22.81 41.02 -16.51
CA GLU A 301 -24.26 41.08 -16.61
C GLU A 301 -24.91 41.92 -15.51
N LYS A 302 -24.35 41.86 -14.31
CA LYS A 302 -24.86 42.55 -13.11
C LYS A 302 -24.29 43.93 -12.92
N GLN A 303 -23.70 44.55 -13.97
CA GLN A 303 -23.11 45.90 -13.88
C GLN A 303 -24.16 46.97 -13.51
N LYS A 304 -25.43 46.81 -13.95
CA LYS A 304 -26.53 47.71 -13.54
C LYS A 304 -26.79 47.62 -12.04
N ASP A 305 -26.83 46.37 -11.50
CA ASP A 305 -27.03 46.12 -10.08
C ASP A 305 -25.88 46.71 -9.25
N ILE A 306 -24.64 46.54 -9.73
CA ILE A 306 -23.45 47.14 -9.11
C ILE A 306 -23.56 48.64 -8.98
N ARG A 307 -24.03 49.35 -10.04
CA ARG A 307 -24.23 50.81 -10.00
C ARG A 307 -25.30 51.20 -8.98
N ILE A 308 -26.42 50.45 -8.92
CA ILE A 308 -27.48 50.69 -7.94
C ILE A 308 -26.94 50.50 -6.52
N PHE A 309 -26.18 49.43 -6.26
CA PHE A 309 -25.58 49.18 -4.93
C PHE A 309 -24.65 50.35 -4.51
N LYS A 310 -23.85 50.86 -5.46
CA LYS A 310 -23.01 52.06 -5.20
C LYS A 310 -23.82 53.29 -4.87
N SER A 311 -24.91 53.57 -5.64
CA SER A 311 -25.80 54.69 -5.38
C SER A 311 -26.50 54.61 -4.04
N LEU A 312 -26.76 53.37 -3.55
CA LEU A 312 -27.31 53.10 -2.22
C LEU A 312 -26.26 53.16 -1.10
N GLY A 313 -24.99 53.58 -1.37
CA GLY A 313 -23.95 53.73 -0.39
C GLY A 313 -23.20 52.44 0.00
N MET A 314 -23.38 51.36 -0.74
CA MET A 314 -22.62 50.12 -0.47
C MET A 314 -21.13 50.30 -0.83
N THR A 315 -20.25 49.89 0.10
CA THR A 315 -18.78 49.99 -0.12
C THR A 315 -18.30 48.99 -1.20
N LEU A 316 -17.25 49.38 -1.93
CA LEU A 316 -16.69 48.54 -2.98
C LEU A 316 -16.23 47.16 -2.51
N PRO A 317 -15.60 46.99 -1.32
CA PRO A 317 -15.31 45.66 -0.76
C PRO A 317 -16.55 44.81 -0.50
N ALA A 318 -17.65 45.42 -0.06
CA ALA A 318 -18.91 44.70 0.18
C ALA A 318 -19.51 44.16 -1.14
N ILE A 319 -19.47 44.96 -2.21
CA ILE A 319 -19.90 44.56 -3.56
C ILE A 319 -19.02 43.41 -4.06
N LYS A 320 -17.68 43.53 -3.96
CA LYS A 320 -16.74 42.48 -4.36
C LYS A 320 -17.02 41.17 -3.63
N ASN A 321 -17.33 41.22 -2.35
CA ASN A 321 -17.63 40.02 -1.56
C ASN A 321 -18.90 39.30 -2.02
N ILE A 322 -19.90 39.99 -2.61
CA ILE A 322 -21.11 39.34 -3.16
C ILE A 322 -20.71 38.32 -4.22
N PHE A 323 -19.85 38.73 -5.17
CA PHE A 323 -19.41 37.88 -6.27
C PHE A 323 -18.41 36.82 -5.83
N ALA A 324 -17.49 37.15 -4.91
CA ALA A 324 -16.59 36.17 -4.31
C ALA A 324 -17.36 35.05 -3.59
N PHE A 325 -18.38 35.39 -2.81
CA PHE A 325 -19.23 34.38 -2.15
C PHE A 325 -20.00 33.54 -3.15
N ASN A 326 -20.35 34.05 -4.33
CA ASN A 326 -21.03 33.25 -5.36
C ASN A 326 -20.10 32.16 -5.89
N GLY A 327 -18.88 32.47 -6.30
CA GLY A 327 -17.89 31.48 -6.76
C GLY A 327 -17.52 30.48 -5.66
N PHE A 328 -17.36 30.93 -4.42
CA PHE A 328 -17.06 30.07 -3.29
C PHE A 328 -18.20 29.07 -2.98
N ARG A 329 -19.48 29.49 -3.12
CA ARG A 329 -20.64 28.60 -2.97
C ARG A 329 -20.71 27.54 -4.04
N ILE A 330 -20.43 27.89 -5.31
CA ILE A 330 -20.31 26.90 -6.39
C ILE A 330 -19.32 25.82 -6.00
N THR A 331 -18.17 26.23 -5.46
CA THR A 331 -17.14 25.28 -4.98
C THR A 331 -17.64 24.42 -3.84
N LEU A 332 -18.24 24.99 -2.80
CA LEU A 332 -18.73 24.25 -1.64
C LEU A 332 -19.81 23.23 -2.05
N ILE A 333 -20.76 23.64 -2.88
CA ILE A 333 -21.82 22.74 -3.35
C ILE A 333 -21.22 21.62 -4.20
N GLY A 334 -20.36 21.97 -5.17
CA GLY A 334 -19.72 21.01 -6.06
C GLY A 334 -18.83 20.01 -5.30
N SER A 335 -17.99 20.50 -4.38
CA SER A 335 -17.11 19.62 -3.57
C SER A 335 -17.90 18.71 -2.63
N SER A 336 -18.96 19.22 -1.98
CA SER A 336 -19.78 18.41 -1.09
C SER A 336 -20.52 17.31 -1.86
N ILE A 337 -21.14 17.64 -2.99
CA ILE A 337 -21.80 16.66 -3.85
C ILE A 337 -20.79 15.64 -4.39
N GLY A 338 -19.64 16.12 -4.91
CA GLY A 338 -18.60 15.25 -5.44
C GLY A 338 -18.04 14.27 -4.39
N LEU A 339 -17.84 14.76 -3.17
CA LEU A 339 -17.38 13.93 -2.05
C LEU A 339 -18.43 12.87 -1.68
N ILE A 340 -19.71 13.26 -1.58
CA ILE A 340 -20.81 12.31 -1.28
C ILE A 340 -20.91 11.25 -2.38
N LEU A 341 -20.93 11.66 -3.66
CA LEU A 341 -21.02 10.73 -4.77
C LEU A 341 -19.80 9.80 -4.83
N GLY A 342 -18.59 10.32 -4.63
CA GLY A 342 -17.38 9.52 -4.56
C GLY A 342 -17.44 8.48 -3.44
N LEU A 343 -17.87 8.89 -2.24
CA LEU A 343 -18.08 7.97 -1.11
C LEU A 343 -19.14 6.90 -1.42
N VAL A 344 -20.28 7.27 -2.01
CA VAL A 344 -21.35 6.32 -2.37
C VAL A 344 -20.80 5.27 -3.35
N ILE A 345 -20.04 5.69 -4.37
CA ILE A 345 -19.45 4.77 -5.33
C ILE A 345 -18.41 3.85 -4.66
N CYS A 346 -17.54 4.39 -3.79
CA CYS A 346 -16.56 3.59 -3.03
C CYS A 346 -17.27 2.57 -2.13
N LEU A 347 -18.30 2.96 -1.40
CA LEU A 347 -19.10 2.06 -0.55
C LEU A 347 -19.85 1.01 -1.37
N ALA A 348 -20.39 1.39 -2.53
CA ALA A 348 -21.03 0.44 -3.45
C ALA A 348 -20.03 -0.60 -3.97
N GLN A 349 -18.78 -0.18 -4.30
CA GLN A 349 -17.73 -1.09 -4.70
C GLN A 349 -17.34 -2.06 -3.57
N ILE A 350 -17.19 -1.55 -2.33
CA ILE A 350 -16.84 -2.39 -1.16
C ILE A 350 -17.95 -3.42 -0.88
N LYS A 351 -19.23 -3.00 -0.99
CA LYS A 351 -20.38 -3.86 -0.63
C LYS A 351 -20.75 -4.84 -1.74
N PHE A 352 -20.75 -4.39 -2.99
CA PHE A 352 -21.28 -5.16 -4.12
C PHE A 352 -20.21 -5.70 -5.07
N GLY A 353 -18.95 -5.24 -4.97
CA GLY A 353 -17.88 -5.69 -5.86
C GLY A 353 -18.19 -5.46 -7.33
N LEU A 354 -18.67 -4.27 -7.70
CA LEU A 354 -19.17 -3.95 -9.05
C LEU A 354 -18.10 -4.13 -10.13
N ILE A 355 -16.86 -3.74 -9.81
CA ILE A 355 -15.72 -3.82 -10.72
C ILE A 355 -14.87 -5.01 -10.29
N LYS A 356 -14.73 -5.98 -11.20
CA LYS A 356 -13.86 -7.17 -11.03
C LYS A 356 -12.50 -6.91 -11.66
N LEU A 357 -11.46 -7.52 -11.09
CA LEU A 357 -10.13 -7.57 -11.73
C LEU A 357 -10.18 -8.56 -12.90
N SER A 358 -9.89 -8.08 -14.13
CA SER A 358 -9.76 -8.95 -15.29
C SER A 358 -8.48 -9.77 -15.17
N GLY A 359 -8.55 -11.10 -15.33
CA GLY A 359 -7.42 -12.02 -15.13
C GLY A 359 -7.44 -12.80 -13.82
N SER A 360 -8.56 -12.79 -13.11
CA SER A 360 -8.72 -13.28 -11.74
C SER A 360 -8.61 -14.81 -11.54
N GLU A 361 -8.38 -15.62 -12.56
CA GLU A 361 -8.15 -17.07 -12.37
C GLU A 361 -6.81 -17.37 -11.69
N SER A 362 -5.85 -16.44 -11.78
CA SER A 362 -4.52 -16.55 -11.14
C SER A 362 -4.33 -15.62 -9.94
N PHE A 363 -5.28 -14.72 -9.65
CA PHE A 363 -5.19 -13.78 -8.54
C PHE A 363 -6.16 -14.18 -7.40
N ILE A 364 -5.67 -14.14 -6.16
CA ILE A 364 -6.44 -14.42 -4.94
C ILE A 364 -7.63 -13.44 -4.78
N ILE A 365 -7.60 -12.29 -5.48
CA ILE A 365 -8.56 -11.21 -5.32
C ILE A 365 -9.43 -11.05 -6.56
N LYS A 366 -10.74 -11.20 -6.33
CA LYS A 366 -11.77 -11.14 -7.38
C LYS A 366 -12.22 -9.71 -7.72
N TYR A 367 -12.09 -8.76 -6.78
CA TYR A 367 -12.66 -7.41 -6.90
C TYR A 367 -11.60 -6.33 -6.70
N TYR A 368 -11.80 -5.18 -7.36
CA TYR A 368 -10.95 -4.01 -7.15
C TYR A 368 -10.96 -3.58 -5.68
N PRO A 369 -9.78 -3.52 -5.02
CA PRO A 369 -9.70 -3.15 -3.61
C PRO A 369 -9.98 -1.66 -3.45
N VAL A 370 -10.80 -1.31 -2.48
CA VAL A 370 -11.11 0.08 -2.13
C VAL A 370 -11.06 0.22 -0.61
N GLN A 371 -10.29 1.18 -0.13
CA GLN A 371 -10.21 1.52 1.30
C GLN A 371 -10.38 3.03 1.49
N ILE A 372 -11.39 3.41 2.27
CA ILE A 372 -11.69 4.81 2.55
C ILE A 372 -10.84 5.27 3.74
N ASN A 373 -10.02 6.32 3.53
CA ASN A 373 -9.25 6.97 4.59
C ASN A 373 -9.83 8.37 4.85
N LEU A 374 -10.22 8.63 6.09
CA LEU A 374 -10.82 9.91 6.48
C LEU A 374 -9.85 11.10 6.28
N LEU A 375 -8.55 10.90 6.51
CA LEU A 375 -7.56 11.95 6.30
C LEU A 375 -7.46 12.37 4.83
N ASP A 376 -7.52 11.40 3.90
CA ASP A 376 -7.51 11.68 2.47
C ASP A 376 -8.77 12.43 2.05
N LEU A 377 -9.95 12.06 2.58
CA LEU A 377 -11.20 12.78 2.31
C LEU A 377 -11.14 14.23 2.77
N MET A 378 -10.59 14.47 3.97
CA MET A 378 -10.40 15.83 4.49
C MET A 378 -9.39 16.60 3.63
N ALA A 379 -8.28 15.97 3.22
CA ALA A 379 -7.27 16.59 2.36
C ALA A 379 -7.88 16.98 1.00
N VAL A 380 -8.66 16.09 0.38
CA VAL A 380 -9.38 16.38 -0.87
C VAL A 380 -10.32 17.56 -0.71
N PHE A 381 -11.19 17.52 0.29
CA PHE A 381 -12.15 18.59 0.53
C PHE A 381 -11.46 19.94 0.76
N PHE A 382 -10.44 19.97 1.60
CA PHE A 382 -9.68 21.18 1.89
C PHE A 382 -8.98 21.73 0.63
N THR A 383 -8.34 20.87 -0.16
CA THR A 383 -7.68 21.25 -1.42
C THR A 383 -8.66 21.90 -2.40
N VAL A 384 -9.83 21.27 -2.61
CA VAL A 384 -10.87 21.82 -3.51
C VAL A 384 -11.38 23.16 -3.02
N VAL A 385 -11.66 23.28 -1.71
CA VAL A 385 -12.16 24.50 -1.09
C VAL A 385 -11.12 25.64 -1.20
N VAL A 386 -9.84 25.35 -0.97
CA VAL A 386 -8.76 26.36 -1.09
C VAL A 386 -8.61 26.83 -2.55
N ILE A 387 -8.56 25.90 -3.51
CA ILE A 387 -8.46 26.24 -4.93
C ILE A 387 -9.68 27.09 -5.37
N GLY A 388 -10.87 26.67 -4.99
CA GLY A 388 -12.11 27.41 -5.31
C GLY A 388 -12.18 28.79 -4.65
N TRP A 389 -11.70 28.91 -3.41
CA TRP A 389 -11.61 30.19 -2.71
C TRP A 389 -10.66 31.17 -3.43
N ILE A 390 -9.48 30.69 -3.86
CA ILE A 390 -8.54 31.48 -4.64
C ILE A 390 -9.17 31.89 -5.96
N SER A 391 -9.74 30.95 -6.72
CA SER A 391 -10.33 31.18 -8.04
C SER A 391 -11.52 32.12 -8.00
N SER A 392 -12.31 32.12 -6.93
CA SER A 392 -13.42 33.05 -6.75
C SER A 392 -13.00 34.49 -6.54
N ARG A 393 -11.73 34.74 -6.13
CA ARG A 393 -11.19 36.08 -5.89
C ARG A 393 -10.51 36.71 -7.09
N ILE A 394 -10.18 35.94 -8.12
CA ILE A 394 -9.51 36.46 -9.32
C ILE A 394 -10.41 37.45 -10.08
N PRO A 395 -11.68 37.11 -10.43
CA PRO A 395 -12.51 37.98 -11.26
C PRO A 395 -12.93 39.30 -10.59
N ILE A 396 -13.02 39.33 -9.27
CA ILE A 396 -13.46 40.50 -8.52
C ILE A 396 -12.44 41.63 -8.49
N ARG A 397 -11.15 41.37 -8.86
CA ARG A 397 -10.12 42.41 -8.97
C ARG A 397 -10.45 43.43 -10.04
N GLY A 398 -11.18 43.06 -11.08
CA GLY A 398 -11.61 43.92 -12.17
C GLY A 398 -12.80 44.86 -11.85
N ILE A 399 -13.44 44.72 -10.69
CA ILE A 399 -14.53 45.61 -10.26
C ILE A 399 -13.90 46.90 -9.73
N LYS A 400 -14.09 48.00 -10.49
CA LYS A 400 -13.62 49.37 -10.15
C LYS A 400 -14.73 50.18 -9.50
#